data_b28443cb492de41148753ad083bbc824
#
_entry.id   b28443cb492de41148753ad083bbc824
#
_cell.length_a   1.000
_cell.length_b   1.000
_cell.length_c   1.000
_cell.angle_alpha   90.00
_cell.angle_beta   90.00
_cell.angle_gamma   90.00
#
_symmetry.space_group_name_H-M   'P 1'
#
loop_
_entity.id
_entity.type
_entity.pdbx_description
1 polymer ?
#
loop_
_entity_poly.entity_id
_entity_poly.type
_entity_poly.pdbx_seq_one_letter_code
_entity_poly.pdbx_strand_id
1 'polypeptide(L)'
;VPKVLLVSRFSWILIRRRSHSADTFVHLIGVTHPSPAKAAQFRAVDLVSIKVAAKAARDAGVRHFVYLSVAQPAPVMKAFLEVRRHGEELVRATGLSATFVRPCYVLGLGHRWPYPLLPFYWLAERLPWTRESARRLGLVTIRQMIRTLVWSIENPPNGVRILGVPEIRATTLSLPQNDRL
;
A
#
# COMPACT_ATOMS: atom_id res chain seq x y z
N VAL A 1 -5.87 -18.25 -12.85
CA VAL A 1 -5.56 -16.79 -12.74
C VAL A 1 -6.46 -16.22 -11.66
N PRO A 2 -5.91 -15.57 -10.59
CA PRO A 2 -6.72 -15.01 -9.54
C PRO A 2 -7.60 -13.88 -10.09
N LYS A 3 -8.88 -13.91 -9.70
CA LYS A 3 -9.82 -12.85 -10.07
C LYS A 3 -9.63 -11.66 -9.15
N VAL A 4 -9.24 -10.52 -9.71
CA VAL A 4 -8.90 -9.29 -8.97
C VAL A 4 -9.99 -8.24 -9.17
N LEU A 5 -10.42 -7.61 -8.08
CA LEU A 5 -11.24 -6.43 -8.11
C LEU A 5 -10.39 -5.20 -7.79
N LEU A 6 -10.18 -4.34 -8.79
CA LEU A 6 -9.54 -3.04 -8.65
C LEU A 6 -10.62 -1.96 -8.57
N VAL A 7 -10.63 -1.17 -7.50
CA VAL A 7 -11.60 -0.10 -7.31
C VAL A 7 -10.94 1.24 -7.49
N SER A 8 -11.42 2.01 -8.46
CA SER A 8 -11.08 3.41 -8.66
C SER A 8 -12.20 4.34 -8.16
N ARG A 9 -11.92 5.63 -8.09
CA ARG A 9 -12.74 6.69 -7.46
C ARG A 9 -14.24 6.75 -7.84
N PHE A 10 -14.68 6.03 -8.89
CA PHE A 10 -16.04 6.11 -9.45
C PHE A 10 -16.86 4.82 -9.42
N SER A 11 -16.39 3.75 -8.79
CA SER A 11 -16.99 2.41 -8.99
C SER A 11 -17.77 1.83 -7.79
N TRP A 12 -18.30 2.64 -6.88
CA TRP A 12 -19.04 2.17 -5.70
C TRP A 12 -20.23 1.25 -6.01
N ILE A 13 -20.92 1.50 -7.12
CA ILE A 13 -22.11 0.73 -7.53
C ILE A 13 -21.71 -0.60 -8.20
N LEU A 14 -20.58 -0.67 -8.86
CA LEU A 14 -20.10 -1.86 -9.56
C LEU A 14 -19.49 -2.91 -8.63
N ILE A 15 -19.01 -2.54 -7.45
CA ILE A 15 -18.41 -3.46 -6.46
C ILE A 15 -19.42 -4.55 -6.08
N ARG A 16 -20.65 -4.18 -5.80
CA ARG A 16 -21.69 -5.11 -5.33
C ARG A 16 -22.11 -6.15 -6.36
N ARG A 17 -21.99 -5.86 -7.67
CA ARG A 17 -22.38 -6.80 -8.74
C ARG A 17 -21.26 -7.70 -9.24
N ARG A 18 -19.98 -7.30 -9.10
CA ARG A 18 -18.82 -8.06 -9.62
C ARG A 18 -18.04 -8.83 -8.56
N SER A 19 -18.22 -8.54 -7.29
CA SER A 19 -17.42 -9.11 -6.22
C SER A 19 -17.73 -10.58 -5.90
N HIS A 20 -18.86 -11.12 -6.32
CA HIS A 20 -19.21 -12.53 -6.08
C HIS A 20 -18.27 -13.55 -6.75
N SER A 21 -17.31 -13.11 -7.55
CA SER A 21 -16.32 -13.99 -8.19
C SER A 21 -14.87 -13.55 -8.00
N ALA A 22 -14.61 -12.53 -7.18
CA ALA A 22 -13.26 -12.04 -6.95
C ALA A 22 -12.64 -12.70 -5.71
N ASP A 23 -11.43 -13.21 -5.86
CA ASP A 23 -10.67 -13.82 -4.77
C ASP A 23 -9.92 -12.78 -3.93
N THR A 24 -9.45 -11.71 -4.56
CA THR A 24 -8.66 -10.64 -3.93
C THR A 24 -9.25 -9.26 -4.22
N PHE A 25 -9.37 -8.46 -3.17
CA PHE A 25 -9.74 -7.05 -3.25
C PHE A 25 -8.50 -6.18 -3.08
N VAL A 26 -8.25 -5.26 -4.02
CA VAL A 26 -7.08 -4.36 -3.96
C VAL A 26 -7.54 -2.92 -3.75
N HIS A 27 -7.15 -2.30 -2.64
CA HIS A 27 -7.49 -0.94 -2.26
C HIS A 27 -6.29 -0.01 -2.40
N LEU A 28 -6.33 0.88 -3.40
CA LEU A 28 -5.27 1.85 -3.71
C LEU A 28 -5.76 3.31 -3.60
N ILE A 29 -6.96 3.53 -3.05
CA ILE A 29 -7.53 4.87 -2.95
C ILE A 29 -6.81 5.68 -1.87
N GLY A 30 -6.56 6.95 -2.18
CA GLY A 30 -5.99 7.89 -1.25
C GLY A 30 -5.91 9.30 -1.83
N VAL A 31 -5.68 10.27 -0.94
CA VAL A 31 -5.47 11.67 -1.32
C VAL A 31 -4.14 11.80 -2.04
N THR A 32 -4.17 12.42 -3.22
CA THR A 32 -2.96 12.69 -4.00
C THR A 32 -2.10 13.77 -3.36
N HIS A 33 -0.76 13.63 -3.48
CA HIS A 33 0.20 14.60 -2.93
C HIS A 33 -0.09 14.91 -1.45
N PRO A 34 0.05 13.94 -0.55
CA PRO A 34 -0.23 14.13 0.87
C PRO A 34 0.63 15.25 1.45
N SER A 35 0.00 16.12 2.26
CA SER A 35 0.66 17.19 2.98
C SER A 35 -0.03 17.41 4.34
N PRO A 36 0.64 18.00 5.34
CA PRO A 36 0.03 18.26 6.66
C PRO A 36 -1.29 19.04 6.59
N ALA A 37 -1.42 19.97 5.63
CA ALA A 37 -2.62 20.77 5.42
C ALA A 37 -3.85 19.96 4.98
N LYS A 38 -3.68 18.71 4.51
CA LYS A 38 -4.76 17.86 4.01
C LYS A 38 -5.34 16.90 5.06
N ALA A 39 -5.13 17.14 6.35
CA ALA A 39 -5.60 16.26 7.43
C ALA A 39 -7.10 15.96 7.36
N ALA A 40 -7.94 16.96 7.06
CA ALA A 40 -9.37 16.78 6.89
C ALA A 40 -9.71 15.89 5.67
N GLN A 41 -8.95 16.03 4.56
CA GLN A 41 -9.14 15.21 3.36
C GLN A 41 -8.76 13.74 3.60
N PHE A 42 -7.73 13.45 4.40
CA PHE A 42 -7.38 12.08 4.75
C PHE A 42 -8.52 11.39 5.49
N ARG A 43 -9.21 12.08 6.41
CA ARG A 43 -10.38 11.53 7.10
C ARG A 43 -11.56 11.36 6.15
N ALA A 44 -11.85 12.35 5.32
CA ALA A 44 -13.00 12.34 4.42
C ALA A 44 -12.87 11.38 3.24
N VAL A 45 -11.67 11.14 2.75
CA VAL A 45 -11.42 10.29 1.57
C VAL A 45 -10.80 8.96 1.96
N ASP A 46 -9.60 8.98 2.58
CA ASP A 46 -8.85 7.75 2.85
C ASP A 46 -9.58 6.86 3.86
N LEU A 47 -10.01 7.44 5.00
CA LEU A 47 -10.66 6.64 6.05
C LEU A 47 -12.05 6.17 5.62
N VAL A 48 -12.85 7.02 4.97
CA VAL A 48 -14.18 6.64 4.51
C VAL A 48 -14.08 5.56 3.44
N SER A 49 -13.17 5.70 2.47
CA SER A 49 -13.00 4.73 1.39
C SER A 49 -12.58 3.35 1.91
N ILE A 50 -11.62 3.28 2.83
CA ILE A 50 -11.19 1.98 3.38
C ILE A 50 -12.26 1.34 4.24
N LYS A 51 -13.00 2.11 5.05
CA LYS A 51 -14.12 1.60 5.87
C LYS A 51 -15.18 0.92 5.01
N VAL A 52 -15.59 1.58 3.92
CA VAL A 52 -16.61 1.03 3.00
C VAL A 52 -16.04 -0.15 2.22
N ALA A 53 -14.80 -0.06 1.75
CA ALA A 53 -14.15 -1.13 0.99
C ALA A 53 -13.96 -2.41 1.82
N ALA A 54 -13.50 -2.29 3.07
CA ALA A 54 -13.32 -3.41 3.97
C ALA A 54 -14.64 -4.14 4.26
N LYS A 55 -15.72 -3.36 4.52
CA LYS A 55 -17.05 -3.91 4.69
C LYS A 55 -17.56 -4.61 3.42
N ALA A 56 -17.43 -3.96 2.28
CA ALA A 56 -17.89 -4.51 0.99
C ALA A 56 -17.14 -5.80 0.61
N ALA A 57 -15.83 -5.86 0.83
CA ALA A 57 -15.03 -7.05 0.57
C ALA A 57 -15.46 -8.23 1.45
N ARG A 58 -15.71 -7.99 2.76
CA ARG A 58 -16.23 -9.00 3.67
C ARG A 58 -17.62 -9.49 3.25
N ASP A 59 -18.54 -8.57 2.99
CA ASP A 59 -19.93 -8.89 2.63
C ASP A 59 -20.02 -9.64 1.27
N ALA A 60 -19.01 -9.46 0.42
CA ALA A 60 -18.88 -10.15 -0.86
C ALA A 60 -18.17 -11.51 -0.78
N GLY A 61 -17.70 -11.92 0.40
CA GLY A 61 -16.98 -13.17 0.58
C GLY A 61 -15.59 -13.21 -0.06
N VAL A 62 -14.96 -12.05 -0.25
CA VAL A 62 -13.57 -11.96 -0.71
C VAL A 62 -12.64 -12.63 0.30
N ARG A 63 -11.67 -13.39 -0.15
CA ARG A 63 -10.76 -14.16 0.71
C ARG A 63 -9.52 -13.40 1.11
N HIS A 64 -9.07 -12.45 0.29
CA HIS A 64 -7.83 -11.71 0.49
C HIS A 64 -8.00 -10.22 0.19
N PHE A 65 -7.45 -9.38 1.07
CA PHE A 65 -7.49 -7.92 0.95
C PHE A 65 -6.08 -7.33 0.86
N VAL A 66 -5.75 -6.66 -0.24
CA VAL A 66 -4.49 -5.93 -0.41
C VAL A 66 -4.74 -4.44 -0.16
N TYR A 67 -4.07 -3.87 0.83
CA TYR A 67 -4.20 -2.46 1.20
C TYR A 67 -2.88 -1.71 1.03
N LEU A 68 -2.91 -0.67 0.20
CA LEU A 68 -1.79 0.26 0.10
C LEU A 68 -1.82 1.21 1.30
N SER A 69 -1.00 0.93 2.28
CA SER A 69 -0.82 1.72 3.50
C SER A 69 0.38 2.67 3.37
N VAL A 70 1.12 2.90 4.44
CA VAL A 70 2.31 3.76 4.49
C VAL A 70 3.31 3.20 5.49
N ALA A 71 4.60 3.45 5.26
CA ALA A 71 5.67 3.10 6.20
C ALA A 71 5.43 3.77 7.57
N GLN A 72 5.50 2.99 8.62
CA GLN A 72 5.25 3.45 9.99
C GLN A 72 6.09 2.65 11.00
N PRO A 73 6.49 3.29 12.11
CA PRO A 73 6.28 4.69 12.45
C PRO A 73 7.13 5.63 11.58
N ALA A 74 6.66 6.86 11.38
CA ALA A 74 7.41 7.94 10.73
C ALA A 74 7.27 9.25 11.51
N PRO A 75 8.28 10.13 11.52
CA PRO A 75 8.28 11.33 12.35
C PRO A 75 7.37 12.44 11.82
N VAL A 76 6.94 12.33 10.57
CA VAL A 76 6.17 13.36 9.84
C VAL A 76 4.78 12.84 9.45
N MET A 77 3.90 13.74 9.05
CA MET A 77 2.58 13.38 8.51
C MET A 77 1.68 12.59 9.48
N LYS A 78 1.67 12.95 10.77
CA LYS A 78 0.96 12.21 11.83
C LYS A 78 -0.49 11.88 11.48
N ALA A 79 -1.26 12.87 10.98
CA ALA A 79 -2.67 12.66 10.62
C ALA A 79 -2.85 11.65 9.48
N PHE A 80 -1.94 11.62 8.50
CA PHE A 80 -1.95 10.64 7.42
C PHE A 80 -1.63 9.22 7.94
N LEU A 81 -0.58 9.12 8.77
CA LEU A 81 -0.19 7.85 9.41
C LEU A 81 -1.31 7.27 10.26
N GLU A 82 -1.98 8.13 11.07
CA GLU A 82 -3.09 7.74 11.92
C GLU A 82 -4.25 7.17 11.11
N VAL A 83 -4.65 7.85 10.03
CA VAL A 83 -5.72 7.38 9.13
C VAL A 83 -5.34 6.05 8.46
N ARG A 84 -4.09 5.89 8.00
CA ARG A 84 -3.64 4.63 7.39
C ARG A 84 -3.57 3.48 8.41
N ARG A 85 -3.11 3.75 9.63
CA ARG A 85 -3.11 2.78 10.74
C ARG A 85 -4.53 2.34 11.08
N HIS A 86 -5.45 3.30 11.24
CA HIS A 86 -6.85 2.99 11.48
C HIS A 86 -7.49 2.19 10.33
N GLY A 87 -7.12 2.48 9.10
CA GLY A 87 -7.51 1.67 7.93
C GLY A 87 -7.05 0.22 8.02
N GLU A 88 -5.82 -0.02 8.46
CA GLU A 88 -5.33 -1.39 8.69
C GLU A 88 -6.10 -2.10 9.82
N GLU A 89 -6.45 -1.38 10.89
CA GLU A 89 -7.26 -1.91 12.00
C GLU A 89 -8.67 -2.32 11.50
N LEU A 90 -9.29 -1.48 10.67
CA LEU A 90 -10.60 -1.79 10.06
C LEU A 90 -10.54 -3.06 9.19
N VAL A 91 -9.47 -3.22 8.38
CA VAL A 91 -9.29 -4.43 7.57
C VAL A 91 -9.06 -5.65 8.46
N ARG A 92 -8.23 -5.56 9.50
CA ARG A 92 -8.01 -6.65 10.47
C ARG A 92 -9.31 -7.08 11.14
N ALA A 93 -10.16 -6.13 11.53
CA ALA A 93 -11.45 -6.39 12.16
C ALA A 93 -12.44 -7.15 11.27
N THR A 94 -12.21 -7.21 9.94
CA THR A 94 -13.03 -8.04 9.04
C THR A 94 -12.78 -9.53 9.16
N GLY A 95 -11.63 -9.94 9.69
CA GLY A 95 -11.16 -11.34 9.73
C GLY A 95 -10.64 -11.87 8.39
N LEU A 96 -10.59 -11.04 7.33
CA LEU A 96 -10.03 -11.43 6.04
C LEU A 96 -8.51 -11.61 6.12
N SER A 97 -7.98 -12.54 5.33
CA SER A 97 -6.55 -12.54 5.05
C SER A 97 -6.16 -11.22 4.40
N ALA A 98 -5.06 -10.59 4.83
CA ALA A 98 -4.70 -9.27 4.35
C ALA A 98 -3.20 -9.10 4.08
N THR A 99 -2.87 -8.34 3.04
CA THR A 99 -1.51 -7.86 2.78
C THR A 99 -1.49 -6.33 2.85
N PHE A 100 -0.74 -5.78 3.82
CA PHE A 100 -0.51 -4.35 3.96
C PHE A 100 0.81 -3.98 3.31
N VAL A 101 0.75 -3.23 2.21
CA VAL A 101 1.94 -2.73 1.52
C VAL A 101 2.24 -1.34 2.05
N ARG A 102 3.40 -1.16 2.68
CA ARG A 102 3.81 0.05 3.41
C ARG A 102 5.01 0.75 2.75
N PRO A 103 4.85 1.38 1.58
CA PRO A 103 5.91 2.23 1.03
C PRO A 103 6.09 3.51 1.86
N CYS A 104 7.25 4.14 1.77
CA CYS A 104 7.46 5.50 2.26
C CYS A 104 7.30 6.50 1.13
N TYR A 105 8.28 6.61 0.25
CA TYR A 105 8.22 7.43 -0.96
C TYR A 105 8.32 6.55 -2.20
N VAL A 106 7.39 6.77 -3.15
CA VAL A 106 7.39 6.06 -4.43
C VAL A 106 7.94 6.98 -5.51
N LEU A 107 9.09 6.59 -6.09
CA LEU A 107 9.71 7.28 -7.22
C LEU A 107 9.01 6.89 -8.51
N GLY A 108 8.55 7.89 -9.27
CA GLY A 108 7.88 7.70 -10.56
C GLY A 108 7.99 8.92 -11.47
N LEU A 109 7.51 8.78 -12.71
CA LEU A 109 7.41 9.89 -13.66
C LEU A 109 6.54 10.99 -13.04
N GLY A 110 7.07 12.21 -12.93
CA GLY A 110 6.41 13.37 -12.32
C GLY A 110 6.70 13.59 -10.82
N HIS A 111 7.35 12.63 -10.11
CA HIS A 111 7.74 12.77 -8.71
C HIS A 111 9.27 12.70 -8.56
N ARG A 112 9.96 13.70 -9.08
CA ARG A 112 11.45 13.72 -9.14
C ARG A 112 12.11 14.43 -7.96
N TRP A 113 11.37 15.16 -7.14
CA TRP A 113 11.91 15.93 -6.02
C TRP A 113 12.66 15.09 -4.94
N PRO A 114 12.37 13.78 -4.71
CA PRO A 114 13.14 13.01 -3.73
C PRO A 114 14.51 12.53 -4.24
N TYR A 115 14.84 12.68 -5.54
CA TYR A 115 16.14 12.25 -6.07
C TYR A 115 17.33 12.91 -5.37
N PRO A 116 17.32 14.22 -5.01
CA PRO A 116 18.39 14.84 -4.25
C PRO A 116 18.59 14.25 -2.85
N LEU A 117 17.60 13.54 -2.31
CA LEU A 117 17.70 12.89 -1.00
C LEU A 117 18.39 11.52 -1.06
N LEU A 118 18.57 10.92 -2.26
CA LEU A 118 19.22 9.62 -2.42
C LEU A 118 20.60 9.52 -1.74
N PRO A 119 21.52 10.48 -1.92
CA PRO A 119 22.82 10.42 -1.25
C PRO A 119 22.72 10.42 0.28
N PHE A 120 21.75 11.17 0.84
CA PHE A 120 21.50 11.21 2.28
C PHE A 120 20.95 9.89 2.79
N TYR A 121 20.01 9.26 2.07
CA TYR A 121 19.50 7.93 2.40
C TYR A 121 20.60 6.88 2.33
N TRP A 122 21.44 6.91 1.29
CA TRP A 122 22.56 6.00 1.14
C TRP A 122 23.59 6.14 2.28
N LEU A 123 23.91 7.37 2.71
CA LEU A 123 24.76 7.62 3.86
C LEU A 123 24.09 7.14 5.15
N ALA A 124 22.82 7.45 5.36
CA ALA A 124 22.06 7.05 6.54
C ALA A 124 21.89 5.53 6.65
N GLU A 125 21.81 4.80 5.54
CA GLU A 125 21.77 3.33 5.52
C GLU A 125 23.11 2.70 5.93
N ARG A 126 24.23 3.45 5.89
CA ARG A 126 25.57 2.98 6.31
C ARG A 126 25.87 3.24 7.77
N LEU A 127 25.24 4.24 8.39
CA LEU A 127 25.43 4.58 9.80
C LEU A 127 24.65 3.62 10.70
N PRO A 128 25.27 2.95 11.70
CA PRO A 128 24.61 1.91 12.52
C PRO A 128 23.31 2.38 13.19
N TRP A 129 23.30 3.60 13.74
CA TRP A 129 22.16 4.15 14.48
C TRP A 129 21.01 4.68 13.62
N THR A 130 21.22 4.94 12.33
CA THR A 130 20.18 5.40 11.40
C THR A 130 19.73 4.34 10.40
N ARG A 131 20.52 3.26 10.27
CA ARG A 131 20.36 2.22 9.26
C ARG A 131 18.96 1.61 9.21
N GLU A 132 18.40 1.26 10.37
CA GLU A 132 17.08 0.64 10.44
C GLU A 132 15.97 1.62 10.00
N SER A 133 16.04 2.86 10.51
CA SER A 133 15.07 3.91 10.12
C SER A 133 15.20 4.30 8.64
N ALA A 134 16.43 4.41 8.13
CA ALA A 134 16.69 4.71 6.72
C ALA A 134 16.19 3.59 5.80
N ARG A 135 16.38 2.33 6.15
CA ARG A 135 15.86 1.19 5.39
C ARG A 135 14.34 1.16 5.40
N ARG A 136 13.71 1.39 6.55
CA ARG A 136 12.26 1.40 6.69
C ARG A 136 11.59 2.57 5.96
N LEU A 137 12.21 3.76 5.97
CA LEU A 137 11.70 4.98 5.36
C LEU A 137 12.31 5.25 3.97
N GLY A 138 13.01 4.29 3.42
CA GLY A 138 13.69 4.42 2.14
C GLY A 138 12.75 4.60 0.94
N LEU A 139 13.35 4.92 -0.19
CA LEU A 139 12.65 5.15 -1.45
C LEU A 139 12.37 3.82 -2.16
N VAL A 140 11.22 3.71 -2.81
CA VAL A 140 10.86 2.59 -3.69
C VAL A 140 10.48 3.12 -5.07
N THR A 141 10.68 2.34 -6.11
CA THR A 141 10.28 2.73 -7.47
C THR A 141 8.84 2.28 -7.75
N ILE A 142 8.20 2.93 -8.73
CA ILE A 142 6.87 2.50 -9.17
C ILE A 142 6.88 1.05 -9.71
N ARG A 143 7.97 0.62 -10.35
CA ARG A 143 8.12 -0.77 -10.82
C ARG A 143 8.15 -1.76 -9.64
N GLN A 144 8.88 -1.45 -8.56
CA GLN A 144 8.89 -2.26 -7.34
C GLN A 144 7.49 -2.33 -6.72
N MET A 145 6.78 -1.22 -6.66
CA MET A 145 5.41 -1.18 -6.16
C MET A 145 4.46 -2.07 -6.97
N ILE A 146 4.48 -1.94 -8.30
CA ILE A 146 3.62 -2.74 -9.18
C ILE A 146 3.93 -4.23 -9.01
N ARG A 147 5.21 -4.62 -9.02
CA ARG A 147 5.62 -6.01 -8.82
C ARG A 147 5.17 -6.56 -7.46
N THR A 148 5.32 -5.77 -6.40
CA THR A 148 4.88 -6.16 -5.05
C THR A 148 3.36 -6.34 -4.99
N LEU A 149 2.59 -5.46 -5.62
CA LEU A 149 1.14 -5.59 -5.68
C LEU A 149 0.70 -6.84 -6.44
N VAL A 150 1.30 -7.11 -7.62
CA VAL A 150 1.02 -8.32 -8.41
C VAL A 150 1.39 -9.57 -7.60
N TRP A 151 2.60 -9.60 -7.03
CA TRP A 151 3.04 -10.72 -6.19
C TRP A 151 2.10 -10.93 -4.98
N SER A 152 1.64 -9.86 -4.34
CA SER A 152 0.70 -9.97 -3.21
C SER A 152 -0.62 -10.59 -3.60
N ILE A 153 -1.13 -10.29 -4.81
CA ILE A 153 -2.36 -10.86 -5.35
C ILE A 153 -2.19 -12.37 -5.61
N GLU A 154 -1.04 -12.74 -6.17
CA GLU A 154 -0.72 -14.14 -6.53
C GLU A 154 -0.39 -15.00 -5.30
N ASN A 155 0.07 -14.37 -4.21
CA ASN A 155 0.52 -15.04 -3.00
C ASN A 155 -0.26 -14.57 -1.76
N PRO A 156 -1.55 -14.88 -1.63
CA PRO A 156 -2.32 -14.50 -0.45
C PRO A 156 -1.74 -15.18 0.81
N PRO A 157 -1.62 -14.43 1.94
CA PRO A 157 -1.14 -15.02 3.19
C PRO A 157 -2.25 -15.82 3.88
N ASN A 158 -1.86 -16.66 4.81
CA ASN A 158 -2.77 -17.17 5.82
C ASN A 158 -2.75 -16.20 7.02
N GLY A 159 -3.74 -15.30 7.10
CA GLY A 159 -3.79 -14.21 8.07
C GLY A 159 -3.26 -12.88 7.53
N VAL A 160 -2.47 -12.14 8.31
CA VAL A 160 -2.01 -10.79 7.95
C VAL A 160 -0.53 -10.79 7.63
N ARG A 161 -0.18 -10.24 6.45
CA ARG A 161 1.19 -9.97 6.01
C ARG A 161 1.43 -8.47 5.91
N ILE A 162 2.62 -8.02 6.32
CA ILE A 162 3.08 -6.64 6.15
C ILE A 162 4.30 -6.66 5.24
N LEU A 163 4.28 -5.83 4.20
CA LEU A 163 5.40 -5.62 3.29
C LEU A 163 5.85 -4.17 3.42
N GLY A 164 6.94 -3.96 4.13
CA GLY A 164 7.61 -2.66 4.25
C GLY A 164 8.56 -2.39 3.09
N VAL A 165 9.32 -1.31 3.19
CA VAL A 165 10.29 -0.91 2.14
C VAL A 165 11.32 -1.99 1.84
N PRO A 166 11.93 -2.70 2.83
CA PRO A 166 12.86 -3.78 2.55
C PRO A 166 12.24 -4.91 1.71
N GLU A 167 11.03 -5.36 2.08
CA GLU A 167 10.32 -6.44 1.39
C GLU A 167 9.88 -6.00 -0.01
N ILE A 168 9.42 -4.75 -0.18
CA ILE A 168 9.06 -4.18 -1.49
C ILE A 168 10.29 -4.16 -2.41
N ARG A 169 11.45 -3.77 -1.90
CA ARG A 169 12.70 -3.79 -2.65
C ARG A 169 13.15 -5.21 -3.00
N ALA A 170 13.01 -6.15 -2.07
CA ALA A 170 13.40 -7.56 -2.26
C ALA A 170 12.50 -8.27 -3.28
N THR A 171 11.21 -7.98 -3.33
CA THR A 171 10.27 -8.55 -4.31
C THR A 171 10.69 -8.29 -5.75
N THR A 172 11.51 -7.26 -6.01
CA THR A 172 12.08 -6.97 -7.33
C THR A 172 13.00 -8.09 -7.84
N LEU A 173 13.66 -8.80 -6.95
CA LEU A 173 14.65 -9.82 -7.27
C LEU A 173 14.03 -11.20 -7.59
N SER A 174 12.78 -11.42 -7.17
CA SER A 174 12.12 -12.73 -7.25
C SER A 174 11.14 -12.92 -8.43
N LEU A 175 10.89 -11.88 -9.22
CA LEU A 175 10.04 -11.99 -10.40
C LEU A 175 10.91 -12.13 -11.68
N PRO A 176 10.61 -13.07 -12.59
CA PRO A 176 11.29 -13.14 -13.86
C PRO A 176 11.15 -11.82 -14.60
N GLN A 177 12.28 -11.29 -15.07
CA GLN A 177 12.31 -10.12 -15.95
C GLN A 177 11.61 -10.47 -17.25
N ASN A 178 10.34 -10.16 -17.38
CA ASN A 178 9.70 -10.04 -18.69
C ASN A 178 9.89 -8.57 -19.12
N ASP A 179 11.11 -8.28 -19.59
CA ASP A 179 11.44 -7.01 -20.22
C ASP A 179 10.78 -6.94 -21.59
N ARG A 180 9.51 -6.58 -21.64
CA ARG A 180 8.87 -6.01 -22.85
C ARG A 180 7.53 -5.39 -22.45
N LEU A 181 7.55 -4.13 -22.10
CA LEU A 181 6.50 -3.15 -22.40
C LEU A 181 7.18 -1.79 -22.61
#